data_ce58c496dfac3c1a9dc167a9033466cf
#
_entry.id   ce58c496dfac3c1a9dc167a9033466cf
#
_cell.length_a   1.000
_cell.length_b   1.000
_cell.length_c   1.000
_cell.angle_alpha   90.00
_cell.angle_beta   90.00
_cell.angle_gamma   90.00
#
_symmetry.space_group_name_H-M   'P 1'
#
loop_
_entity.id
_entity.type
_entity.pdbx_description
1 polymer ?
#
loop_
_entity_poly.entity_id
_entity_poly.type
_entity_poly.pdbx_seq_one_letter_code
_entity_poly.pdbx_strand_id
1 'polypeptide(L)'
;ATAGRYFKIAPYTILGFKDASGNFTNKDSDYTQSDHYVIGLQHYLNPAASISLEGFYKRYSDYPVSVLDQVSLANKGADFEVLGNEDIETVGKGRSYGLEFQYQQKLLNNFYSIFSYTYFFSEFTGFDTATYIPSVWDSRHLASFVGGYKLKKNWEISSRYRFAGKTPYVPTNLDATLASYPEIILDYTRLGEEKLATFSQLDIRVDKKWNYEQLSLNIFFEVQNVLGQSIPRPNEYGLSRDMSGNLTNPLSLSQINQDTSTSIPSIGIVIDF
;
A
#
# COMPACT_ATOMS: atom_id res chain seq x y z
N ALA A 1 10.99 21.49 -13.03
CA ALA A 1 9.53 21.49 -12.81
C ALA A 1 8.86 20.78 -13.98
N THR A 2 7.78 20.05 -13.71
CA THR A 2 7.02 19.30 -14.73
C THR A 2 5.53 19.53 -14.49
N ALA A 3 4.75 19.66 -15.56
CA ALA A 3 3.29 19.66 -15.53
C ALA A 3 2.77 18.75 -16.64
N GLY A 4 1.72 17.98 -16.36
CA GLY A 4 1.15 17.06 -17.35
C GLY A 4 -0.27 16.67 -17.00
N ARG A 5 -1.06 16.35 -18.05
CA ARG A 5 -2.40 15.81 -17.94
C ARG A 5 -2.41 14.39 -18.47
N TYR A 6 -3.01 13.50 -17.71
CA TYR A 6 -3.07 12.07 -17.99
C TYR A 6 -4.52 11.60 -17.92
N PHE A 7 -4.85 10.61 -18.74
CA PHE A 7 -6.14 9.96 -18.76
C PHE A 7 -5.97 8.46 -18.56
N LYS A 8 -6.85 7.86 -17.77
CA LYS A 8 -6.86 6.42 -17.52
C LYS A 8 -8.26 5.88 -17.72
N ILE A 9 -8.37 4.87 -18.59
CA ILE A 9 -9.60 4.09 -18.73
C ILE A 9 -9.92 3.38 -17.42
N ALA A 10 -11.21 3.27 -17.10
CA ALA A 10 -11.65 2.49 -15.94
C ALA A 10 -11.19 1.02 -16.07
N PRO A 11 -10.83 0.34 -14.96
CA PRO A 11 -10.50 -1.09 -14.96
C PRO A 11 -11.62 -1.95 -15.55
N TYR A 12 -11.28 -3.09 -16.13
CA TYR A 12 -12.27 -4.03 -16.70
C TYR A 12 -13.26 -4.58 -15.66
N THR A 13 -12.92 -4.60 -14.37
CA THR A 13 -13.84 -4.92 -13.28
C THR A 13 -15.00 -3.94 -13.21
N ILE A 14 -14.75 -2.67 -13.48
CA ILE A 14 -15.76 -1.63 -13.58
C ILE A 14 -16.54 -1.75 -14.89
N LEU A 15 -15.83 -1.71 -16.03
CA LEU A 15 -16.47 -1.70 -17.36
C LEU A 15 -17.27 -2.98 -17.66
N GLY A 16 -16.85 -4.11 -17.08
CA GLY A 16 -17.47 -5.42 -17.25
C GLY A 16 -18.63 -5.71 -16.29
N PHE A 17 -18.91 -4.81 -15.34
CA PHE A 17 -20.00 -4.99 -14.40
C PHE A 17 -21.36 -5.07 -15.13
N LYS A 18 -22.19 -6.02 -14.70
CA LYS A 18 -23.56 -6.20 -15.19
C LYS A 18 -24.53 -6.12 -14.03
N ASP A 19 -25.61 -5.38 -14.26
CA ASP A 19 -26.75 -5.37 -13.34
C ASP A 19 -27.47 -6.73 -13.28
N ALA A 20 -28.47 -6.84 -12.41
CA ALA A 20 -29.28 -8.06 -12.28
C ALA A 20 -30.04 -8.44 -13.55
N SER A 21 -30.22 -7.51 -14.51
CA SER A 21 -30.84 -7.71 -15.81
C SER A 21 -29.84 -8.11 -16.91
N GLY A 22 -28.53 -8.15 -16.57
CA GLY A 22 -27.45 -8.51 -17.49
C GLY A 22 -26.92 -7.35 -18.34
N ASN A 23 -27.32 -6.10 -18.07
CA ASN A 23 -26.87 -4.92 -18.80
C ASN A 23 -25.52 -4.43 -18.27
N PHE A 24 -24.63 -4.00 -19.16
CA PHE A 24 -23.40 -3.32 -18.79
C PHE A 24 -23.71 -1.85 -18.43
N THR A 25 -23.78 -1.53 -17.14
CA THR A 25 -24.13 -0.18 -16.67
C THR A 25 -22.97 0.79 -16.78
N ASN A 26 -21.72 0.31 -16.59
CA ASN A 26 -20.53 1.13 -16.50
C ASN A 26 -19.73 1.24 -17.82
N LYS A 27 -20.23 0.69 -18.93
CA LYS A 27 -19.46 0.61 -20.21
C LYS A 27 -19.08 1.98 -20.79
N ASP A 28 -19.89 3.00 -20.51
CA ASP A 28 -19.74 4.36 -21.03
C ASP A 28 -19.11 5.31 -19.99
N SER A 29 -18.47 4.76 -18.94
CA SER A 29 -17.78 5.55 -17.91
C SER A 29 -16.68 6.43 -18.50
N ASP A 30 -16.61 7.68 -18.03
CA ASP A 30 -15.57 8.62 -18.43
C ASP A 30 -14.16 8.15 -18.02
N TYR A 31 -13.15 8.62 -18.74
CA TYR A 31 -11.77 8.40 -18.34
C TYR A 31 -11.41 9.24 -17.13
N THR A 32 -10.88 8.60 -16.09
CA THR A 32 -10.30 9.35 -14.97
C THR A 32 -9.20 10.28 -15.49
N GLN A 33 -9.35 11.58 -15.28
CA GLN A 33 -8.34 12.58 -15.60
C GLN A 33 -7.46 12.84 -14.38
N SER A 34 -6.16 13.03 -14.60
CA SER A 34 -5.20 13.42 -13.54
C SER A 34 -4.27 14.52 -14.05
N ASP A 35 -4.31 15.68 -13.41
CA ASP A 35 -3.38 16.80 -13.63
C ASP A 35 -2.25 16.71 -12.59
N HIS A 36 -1.01 16.59 -13.05
CA HIS A 36 0.18 16.48 -12.21
C HIS A 36 1.03 17.74 -12.31
N TYR A 37 1.49 18.21 -11.17
CA TYR A 37 2.44 19.30 -11.02
C TYR A 37 3.55 18.86 -10.07
N VAL A 38 4.79 18.92 -10.53
CA VAL A 38 5.97 18.53 -9.74
C VAL A 38 7.04 19.60 -9.87
N ILE A 39 7.64 19.95 -8.75
CA ILE A 39 8.82 20.80 -8.68
C ILE A 39 9.86 20.13 -7.79
N GLY A 40 11.10 20.07 -8.25
CA GLY A 40 12.16 19.40 -7.49
C GLY A 40 13.49 20.10 -7.63
N LEU A 41 14.34 19.86 -6.64
CA LEU A 41 15.73 20.27 -6.59
C LEU A 41 16.59 19.03 -6.32
N GLN A 42 17.70 18.92 -7.04
CA GLN A 42 18.71 17.90 -6.80
C GLN A 42 20.06 18.58 -6.56
N HIS A 43 20.77 18.11 -5.54
CA HIS A 43 22.10 18.60 -5.21
C HIS A 43 23.07 17.40 -5.09
N TYR A 44 24.21 17.52 -5.76
CA TYR A 44 25.28 16.53 -5.68
C TYR A 44 26.25 16.93 -4.56
N LEU A 45 26.30 16.12 -3.50
CA LEU A 45 27.22 16.31 -2.38
C LEU A 45 28.67 16.00 -2.81
N ASN A 46 28.80 14.99 -3.69
CA ASN A 46 30.04 14.57 -4.33
C ASN A 46 29.68 13.71 -5.57
N PRO A 47 30.64 13.24 -6.42
CA PRO A 47 30.31 12.42 -7.59
C PRO A 47 29.57 11.10 -7.30
N ALA A 48 29.59 10.63 -6.05
CA ALA A 48 28.93 9.40 -5.66
C ALA A 48 27.66 9.61 -4.83
N ALA A 49 27.39 10.83 -4.32
CA ALA A 49 26.26 11.08 -3.44
C ALA A 49 25.43 12.29 -3.88
N SER A 50 24.11 12.14 -3.83
CA SER A 50 23.16 13.20 -4.12
C SER A 50 21.99 13.19 -3.14
N ILE A 51 21.38 14.35 -2.97
CA ILE A 51 20.10 14.56 -2.32
C ILE A 51 19.14 15.17 -3.31
N SER A 52 17.86 14.80 -3.21
CA SER A 52 16.77 15.47 -3.92
C SER A 52 15.61 15.78 -2.98
N LEU A 53 14.92 16.85 -3.26
CA LEU A 53 13.67 17.24 -2.61
C LEU A 53 12.69 17.62 -3.69
N GLU A 54 11.53 16.94 -3.71
CA GLU A 54 10.46 17.18 -4.66
C GLU A 54 9.15 17.50 -3.94
N GLY A 55 8.44 18.52 -4.44
CA GLY A 55 7.06 18.79 -4.07
C GLY A 55 6.15 18.40 -5.21
N PHE A 56 5.05 17.72 -4.92
CA PHE A 56 4.09 17.31 -5.93
C PHE A 56 2.66 17.68 -5.53
N TYR A 57 1.84 17.97 -6.54
CA TYR A 57 0.39 18.10 -6.43
C TYR A 57 -0.27 17.40 -7.61
N LYS A 58 -1.21 16.48 -7.33
CA LYS A 58 -1.99 15.76 -8.32
C LYS A 58 -3.47 16.04 -8.05
N ARG A 59 -4.20 16.41 -9.09
CA ARG A 59 -5.65 16.61 -9.04
C ARG A 59 -6.31 15.59 -9.92
N TYR A 60 -7.35 14.94 -9.39
CA TYR A 60 -8.13 13.94 -10.12
C TYR A 60 -9.54 14.47 -10.37
N SER A 61 -10.10 14.16 -11.54
CA SER A 61 -11.47 14.41 -11.96
C SER A 61 -12.05 13.13 -12.56
N ASP A 62 -13.34 13.04 -12.62
CA ASP A 62 -14.08 11.92 -13.19
C ASP A 62 -13.65 10.57 -12.51
N TYR A 63 -13.45 10.65 -11.19
CA TYR A 63 -13.05 9.48 -10.40
C TYR A 63 -14.29 8.64 -10.06
N PRO A 64 -14.22 7.28 -10.16
CA PRO A 64 -15.36 6.41 -9.91
C PRO A 64 -15.86 6.50 -8.46
N VAL A 65 -17.17 6.64 -8.32
CA VAL A 65 -17.92 6.66 -7.05
C VAL A 65 -18.95 5.55 -7.07
N SER A 66 -19.02 4.76 -6.02
CA SER A 66 -20.02 3.71 -5.80
C SER A 66 -21.42 4.34 -5.71
N VAL A 67 -22.36 3.87 -6.53
CA VAL A 67 -23.76 4.29 -6.45
C VAL A 67 -24.42 3.75 -5.18
N LEU A 68 -24.06 2.51 -4.80
CA LEU A 68 -24.61 1.84 -3.62
C LEU A 68 -24.14 2.51 -2.32
N ASP A 69 -22.83 2.69 -2.16
CA ASP A 69 -22.24 3.15 -0.90
C ASP A 69 -22.02 4.67 -0.85
N GLN A 70 -22.24 5.37 -1.94
CA GLN A 70 -22.12 6.83 -2.09
C GLN A 70 -20.69 7.37 -1.85
N VAL A 71 -19.67 6.48 -1.91
CA VAL A 71 -18.28 6.80 -1.62
C VAL A 71 -17.38 6.55 -2.81
N SER A 72 -16.25 7.26 -2.87
CA SER A 72 -15.23 7.03 -3.89
C SER A 72 -14.65 5.61 -3.79
N LEU A 73 -14.39 4.97 -4.94
CA LEU A 73 -13.64 3.71 -4.95
C LEU A 73 -12.22 3.85 -4.36
N ALA A 74 -11.66 5.05 -4.26
CA ALA A 74 -10.41 5.32 -3.55
C ALA A 74 -10.52 5.22 -2.01
N ASN A 75 -11.74 5.23 -1.48
CA ASN A 75 -12.03 5.05 -0.06
C ASN A 75 -12.47 3.63 0.29
N LYS A 76 -12.63 2.76 -0.73
CA LYS A 76 -12.88 1.32 -0.62
C LYS A 76 -11.57 0.54 -0.80
N GLY A 77 -11.54 -0.72 -0.43
CA GLY A 77 -10.44 -1.62 -0.82
C GLY A 77 -9.24 -1.62 0.12
N ALA A 78 -9.46 -1.39 1.40
CA ALA A 78 -8.47 -1.74 2.42
C ALA A 78 -8.20 -3.25 2.48
N ASP A 79 -9.13 -4.06 1.97
CA ASP A 79 -9.09 -5.51 1.84
C ASP A 79 -8.77 -5.92 0.40
N PHE A 80 -8.41 -7.20 0.19
CA PHE A 80 -8.10 -7.77 -1.12
C PHE A 80 -9.36 -8.01 -1.99
N GLU A 81 -10.41 -7.23 -1.80
CA GLU A 81 -11.63 -7.35 -2.56
C GLU A 81 -11.52 -6.81 -3.99
N VAL A 82 -12.38 -7.32 -4.87
CA VAL A 82 -12.48 -6.83 -6.25
C VAL A 82 -13.22 -5.51 -6.26
N LEU A 83 -12.49 -4.41 -6.42
CA LEU A 83 -13.08 -3.07 -6.51
C LEU A 83 -13.78 -2.84 -7.83
N GLY A 84 -14.94 -2.16 -7.76
CA GLY A 84 -15.68 -1.71 -8.93
C GLY A 84 -16.51 -2.76 -9.63
N ASN A 85 -16.72 -3.95 -9.02
CA ASN A 85 -17.72 -4.91 -9.48
C ASN A 85 -19.12 -4.50 -8.96
N GLU A 86 -19.49 -3.26 -9.25
CA GLU A 86 -20.71 -2.59 -8.79
C GLU A 86 -21.06 -1.45 -9.74
N ASP A 87 -22.28 -0.91 -9.61
CA ASP A 87 -22.69 0.27 -10.36
C ASP A 87 -21.96 1.52 -9.85
N ILE A 88 -21.38 2.30 -10.78
CA ILE A 88 -20.58 3.49 -10.44
C ILE A 88 -20.97 4.70 -11.29
N GLU A 89 -20.68 5.89 -10.77
CA GLU A 89 -20.67 7.13 -11.55
C GLU A 89 -19.29 7.79 -11.48
N THR A 90 -18.86 8.41 -12.59
CA THR A 90 -17.55 9.08 -12.70
C THR A 90 -17.65 10.56 -12.32
N VAL A 91 -18.16 10.85 -11.12
CA VAL A 91 -18.41 12.22 -10.61
C VAL A 91 -17.41 12.65 -9.53
N GLY A 92 -16.62 11.72 -9.02
CA GLY A 92 -15.69 11.96 -7.93
C GLY A 92 -14.52 12.85 -8.30
N LYS A 93 -14.00 13.55 -7.31
CA LYS A 93 -12.76 14.34 -7.40
C LYS A 93 -11.74 13.78 -6.43
N GLY A 94 -10.47 14.03 -6.70
CA GLY A 94 -9.40 13.64 -5.80
C GLY A 94 -8.25 14.62 -5.83
N ARG A 95 -7.43 14.55 -4.79
CA ARG A 95 -6.15 15.25 -4.73
C ARG A 95 -5.13 14.42 -3.98
N SER A 96 -3.89 14.47 -4.45
CA SER A 96 -2.75 13.92 -3.72
C SER A 96 -1.60 14.91 -3.79
N TYR A 97 -1.03 15.27 -2.64
CA TYR A 97 0.03 16.26 -2.58
C TYR A 97 0.99 15.96 -1.42
N GLY A 98 2.23 16.39 -1.58
CA GLY A 98 3.23 16.11 -0.56
C GLY A 98 4.63 16.54 -0.95
N LEU A 99 5.57 16.10 -0.12
CA LEU A 99 7.00 16.30 -0.29
C LEU A 99 7.70 14.95 -0.27
N GLU A 100 8.67 14.79 -1.15
CA GLU A 100 9.52 13.60 -1.23
C GLU A 100 10.98 14.03 -1.07
N PHE A 101 11.67 13.41 -0.13
CA PHE A 101 13.11 13.55 0.08
C PHE A 101 13.79 12.24 -0.31
N GLN A 102 14.88 12.32 -1.06
CA GLN A 102 15.72 11.18 -1.37
C GLN A 102 17.20 11.51 -1.12
N TYR A 103 17.90 10.59 -0.49
CA TYR A 103 19.34 10.52 -0.44
C TYR A 103 19.81 9.27 -1.16
N GLN A 104 20.76 9.41 -2.07
CA GLN A 104 21.38 8.30 -2.77
C GLN A 104 22.90 8.40 -2.66
N GLN A 105 23.54 7.31 -2.26
CA GLN A 105 24.98 7.14 -2.32
C GLN A 105 25.32 5.89 -3.13
N LYS A 106 26.01 6.06 -4.24
CA LYS A 106 26.65 4.99 -5.00
C LYS A 106 27.82 4.43 -4.18
N LEU A 107 28.33 3.27 -4.56
CA LEU A 107 29.42 2.62 -3.85
C LEU A 107 30.65 3.56 -3.73
N LEU A 108 30.92 4.02 -2.51
CA LEU A 108 32.09 4.82 -2.13
C LEU A 108 32.58 4.35 -0.77
N ASN A 109 33.87 4.12 -0.63
CA ASN A 109 34.47 3.60 0.61
C ASN A 109 33.76 2.34 1.12
N ASN A 110 33.43 1.42 0.20
CA ASN A 110 32.70 0.17 0.46
C ASN A 110 31.25 0.30 0.92
N PHE A 111 30.70 1.50 1.01
CA PHE A 111 29.32 1.74 1.42
C PHE A 111 28.48 2.26 0.24
N TYR A 112 27.23 1.78 0.15
CA TYR A 112 26.20 2.31 -0.74
C TYR A 112 24.85 2.34 -0.05
N SER A 113 24.01 3.32 -0.38
CA SER A 113 22.67 3.40 0.20
C SER A 113 21.72 4.25 -0.62
N ILE A 114 20.43 3.95 -0.48
CA ILE A 114 19.32 4.81 -0.90
C ILE A 114 18.39 4.94 0.31
N PHE A 115 18.08 6.16 0.66
CA PHE A 115 17.04 6.49 1.65
C PHE A 115 16.01 7.37 0.97
N SER A 116 14.73 7.05 1.11
CA SER A 116 13.62 7.89 0.67
C SER A 116 12.63 8.10 1.80
N TYR A 117 12.05 9.29 1.82
CA TYR A 117 10.99 9.65 2.75
C TYR A 117 9.97 10.52 2.04
N THR A 118 8.69 10.12 2.12
CA THR A 118 7.57 10.87 1.55
C THR A 118 6.59 11.23 2.65
N TYR A 119 6.24 12.52 2.72
CA TYR A 119 5.12 13.02 3.51
C TYR A 119 4.04 13.50 2.57
N PHE A 120 2.84 12.90 2.63
CA PHE A 120 1.81 13.17 1.64
C PHE A 120 0.40 13.04 2.21
N PHE A 121 -0.54 13.58 1.44
CA PHE A 121 -1.98 13.48 1.62
C PHE A 121 -2.59 12.89 0.36
N SER A 122 -3.58 12.02 0.52
CA SER A 122 -4.35 11.45 -0.59
C SER A 122 -5.81 11.41 -0.19
N GLU A 123 -6.65 12.23 -0.84
CA GLU A 123 -8.03 12.49 -0.43
C GLU A 123 -8.94 12.48 -1.64
N PHE A 124 -10.12 11.88 -1.50
CA PHE A 124 -11.12 11.77 -2.56
C PHE A 124 -12.52 12.13 -2.05
N THR A 125 -13.40 12.51 -2.97
CA THR A 125 -14.79 12.84 -2.68
C THR A 125 -15.71 11.73 -3.19
N GLY A 126 -16.83 11.54 -2.51
CA GLY A 126 -17.97 10.80 -3.04
C GLY A 126 -18.86 11.68 -3.95
N PHE A 127 -20.18 11.45 -3.92
CA PHE A 127 -21.17 12.30 -4.60
C PHE A 127 -21.19 13.74 -4.04
N ASP A 128 -20.95 13.91 -2.73
CA ASP A 128 -20.64 15.23 -2.20
C ASP A 128 -19.21 15.62 -2.60
N THR A 129 -19.08 16.38 -3.69
CA THR A 129 -17.80 16.82 -4.22
C THR A 129 -17.16 17.98 -3.44
N ALA A 130 -17.73 18.41 -2.34
CA ALA A 130 -17.16 19.41 -1.45
C ALA A 130 -16.34 18.80 -0.30
N THR A 131 -16.72 17.61 0.15
CA THR A 131 -16.08 16.92 1.28
C THR A 131 -15.01 15.93 0.82
N TYR A 132 -13.75 16.23 1.13
CA TYR A 132 -12.61 15.36 0.86
C TYR A 132 -12.34 14.42 2.05
N ILE A 133 -12.28 13.12 1.77
CA ILE A 133 -12.04 12.06 2.76
C ILE A 133 -10.70 11.38 2.43
N PRO A 134 -9.82 11.14 3.43
CA PRO A 134 -8.57 10.42 3.21
C PRO A 134 -8.81 9.06 2.55
N SER A 135 -8.05 8.76 1.49
CA SER A 135 -8.13 7.46 0.81
C SER A 135 -7.49 6.34 1.65
N VAL A 136 -7.77 5.09 1.31
CA VAL A 136 -7.15 3.91 1.94
C VAL A 136 -5.62 3.87 1.77
N TRP A 137 -5.06 4.66 0.87
CA TRP A 137 -3.60 4.77 0.66
C TRP A 137 -2.96 5.93 1.43
N ASP A 138 -3.74 6.75 2.12
CA ASP A 138 -3.24 7.91 2.87
C ASP A 138 -2.53 7.47 4.16
N SER A 139 -1.33 6.95 4.02
CA SER A 139 -0.48 6.59 5.16
C SER A 139 0.26 7.78 5.77
N ARG A 140 0.17 8.97 5.20
CA ARG A 140 0.89 10.21 5.56
C ARG A 140 2.39 10.11 5.43
N HIS A 141 2.99 9.03 5.89
CA HIS A 141 4.44 8.85 5.98
C HIS A 141 4.84 7.55 5.30
N LEU A 142 5.74 7.63 4.35
CA LEU A 142 6.43 6.48 3.79
C LEU A 142 7.93 6.70 3.96
N ALA A 143 8.65 5.69 4.43
CA ALA A 143 10.09 5.70 4.46
C ALA A 143 10.64 4.39 3.95
N SER A 144 11.71 4.46 3.17
CA SER A 144 12.47 3.28 2.79
C SER A 144 13.97 3.54 2.88
N PHE A 145 14.69 2.52 3.29
CA PHE A 145 16.14 2.48 3.29
C PHE A 145 16.60 1.18 2.66
N VAL A 146 17.54 1.26 1.75
CA VAL A 146 18.29 0.12 1.23
C VAL A 146 19.76 0.50 1.29
N GLY A 147 20.60 -0.34 1.88
CA GLY A 147 22.02 -0.05 1.93
C GLY A 147 22.83 -1.28 2.23
N GLY A 148 24.12 -1.22 1.87
CA GLY A 148 25.04 -2.31 2.13
C GLY A 148 26.47 -1.83 2.29
N TYR A 149 27.25 -2.68 2.92
CA TYR A 149 28.66 -2.49 3.17
C TYR A 149 29.47 -3.69 2.69
N LYS A 150 30.41 -3.40 1.78
CA LYS A 150 31.36 -4.43 1.25
C LYS A 150 32.54 -4.57 2.18
N LEU A 151 32.63 -5.73 2.80
CA LEU A 151 33.71 -6.11 3.69
C LEU A 151 34.89 -6.72 2.89
N LYS A 152 36.02 -6.93 3.57
CA LYS A 152 37.17 -7.65 2.99
C LYS A 152 36.78 -9.07 2.61
N LYS A 153 37.54 -9.66 1.67
CA LYS A 153 37.36 -11.04 1.18
C LYS A 153 35.99 -11.30 0.57
N ASN A 154 35.38 -10.30 -0.11
CA ASN A 154 34.09 -10.38 -0.83
C ASN A 154 32.90 -10.80 0.07
N TRP A 155 32.92 -10.39 1.32
CA TRP A 155 31.73 -10.39 2.15
C TRP A 155 30.95 -9.09 1.92
N GLU A 156 29.62 -9.18 1.99
CA GLU A 156 28.74 -8.03 1.94
C GLU A 156 27.64 -8.20 2.97
N ILE A 157 27.32 -7.15 3.70
CA ILE A 157 26.17 -7.08 4.59
C ILE A 157 25.26 -5.98 4.05
N SER A 158 24.00 -6.32 3.83
CA SER A 158 22.99 -5.36 3.35
C SER A 158 21.73 -5.42 4.20
N SER A 159 21.00 -4.33 4.19
CA SER A 159 19.72 -4.22 4.88
C SER A 159 18.72 -3.44 4.04
N ARG A 160 17.44 -3.76 4.23
CA ARG A 160 16.31 -3.04 3.70
C ARG A 160 15.33 -2.76 4.84
N TYR A 161 14.98 -1.52 5.01
CA TYR A 161 13.94 -1.08 5.94
C TYR A 161 12.82 -0.41 5.19
N ARG A 162 11.57 -0.73 5.54
CA ARG A 162 10.35 -0.13 5.00
C ARG A 162 9.45 0.29 6.15
N PHE A 163 8.87 1.46 6.01
CA PHE A 163 7.91 2.01 6.96
C PHE A 163 6.76 2.67 6.21
N ALA A 164 5.54 2.42 6.67
CA ALA A 164 4.35 3.17 6.30
C ALA A 164 3.59 3.59 7.55
N GLY A 165 3.07 4.81 7.54
CA GLY A 165 2.23 5.32 8.60
C GLY A 165 0.87 4.63 8.64
N LYS A 166 -0.01 5.13 9.48
CA LYS A 166 -1.36 4.59 9.67
C LYS A 166 -2.24 4.90 8.46
N THR A 167 -2.78 3.87 7.80
CA THR A 167 -3.73 4.02 6.69
C THR A 167 -5.17 3.95 7.17
N PRO A 168 -6.08 4.79 6.64
CA PRO A 168 -7.51 4.68 6.92
C PRO A 168 -8.07 3.33 6.43
N TYR A 169 -9.07 2.82 7.12
CA TYR A 169 -9.89 1.70 6.65
C TYR A 169 -11.35 1.89 7.05
N VAL A 170 -12.25 1.13 6.45
CA VAL A 170 -13.68 1.16 6.77
C VAL A 170 -13.96 0.10 7.82
N PRO A 171 -14.49 0.46 9.01
CA PRO A 171 -14.80 -0.52 10.05
C PRO A 171 -16.00 -1.38 9.66
N THR A 172 -16.06 -2.58 10.22
CA THR A 172 -17.21 -3.48 10.06
C THR A 172 -18.39 -3.00 10.89
N ASN A 173 -19.58 -2.96 10.29
CA ASN A 173 -20.84 -2.80 11.00
C ASN A 173 -21.21 -4.14 11.63
N LEU A 174 -20.94 -4.30 12.93
CA LEU A 174 -21.10 -5.57 13.62
C LEU A 174 -22.55 -6.05 13.68
N ASP A 175 -23.50 -5.15 13.89
CA ASP A 175 -24.94 -5.50 13.99
C ASP A 175 -25.48 -5.95 12.63
N ALA A 176 -25.18 -5.20 11.57
CA ALA A 176 -25.56 -5.56 10.20
C ALA A 176 -24.89 -6.87 9.76
N THR A 177 -23.59 -7.04 10.04
CA THR A 177 -22.85 -8.26 9.74
C THR A 177 -23.43 -9.48 10.48
N LEU A 178 -23.78 -9.34 11.77
CA LEU A 178 -24.40 -10.43 12.51
C LEU A 178 -25.74 -10.85 11.91
N ALA A 179 -26.54 -9.87 11.46
CA ALA A 179 -27.84 -10.12 10.83
C ALA A 179 -27.74 -10.77 9.45
N SER A 180 -26.65 -10.50 8.71
CA SER A 180 -26.47 -10.96 7.31
C SER A 180 -25.39 -12.06 7.19
N TYR A 181 -24.86 -12.55 8.32
CA TYR A 181 -23.75 -13.49 8.30
C TYR A 181 -24.01 -14.70 7.36
N PRO A 182 -23.04 -15.10 6.49
CA PRO A 182 -21.60 -14.78 6.54
C PRO A 182 -21.17 -13.51 5.77
N GLU A 183 -22.08 -12.70 5.26
CA GLU A 183 -21.75 -11.46 4.59
C GLU A 183 -21.21 -10.43 5.59
N ILE A 184 -20.06 -9.86 5.31
CA ILE A 184 -19.43 -8.79 6.11
C ILE A 184 -19.90 -7.44 5.59
N ILE A 185 -20.57 -6.68 6.44
CA ILE A 185 -21.10 -5.35 6.09
C ILE A 185 -20.17 -4.27 6.64
N LEU A 186 -19.62 -3.44 5.77
CA LEU A 186 -18.76 -2.33 6.14
C LEU A 186 -19.60 -1.08 6.48
N ASP A 187 -19.12 -0.28 7.41
CA ASP A 187 -19.78 0.96 7.83
C ASP A 187 -19.17 2.18 7.15
N TYR A 188 -19.62 2.48 5.95
CA TYR A 188 -19.13 3.62 5.17
C TYR A 188 -19.51 4.99 5.77
N THR A 189 -20.38 5.05 6.78
CA THR A 189 -20.68 6.31 7.48
C THR A 189 -19.51 6.73 8.39
N ARG A 190 -18.60 5.80 8.69
CA ARG A 190 -17.41 5.99 9.54
C ARG A 190 -16.10 6.08 8.76
N LEU A 191 -16.19 6.45 7.49
CA LEU A 191 -15.00 6.63 6.63
C LEU A 191 -14.00 7.62 7.23
N GLY A 192 -12.72 7.20 7.31
CA GLY A 192 -11.62 8.05 7.79
C GLY A 192 -11.49 8.16 9.31
N GLU A 193 -12.43 7.61 10.09
CA GLU A 193 -12.37 7.62 11.56
C GLU A 193 -11.30 6.65 12.08
N GLU A 194 -11.27 5.45 11.54
CA GLU A 194 -10.37 4.40 12.01
C GLU A 194 -9.15 4.25 11.09
N LYS A 195 -8.02 3.87 11.70
CA LYS A 195 -6.74 3.69 11.00
C LYS A 195 -6.06 2.42 11.47
N LEU A 196 -5.47 1.72 10.52
CA LEU A 196 -4.59 0.58 10.79
C LEU A 196 -3.37 1.02 11.61
N ALA A 197 -2.70 0.06 12.23
CA ALA A 197 -1.39 0.28 12.84
C ALA A 197 -0.35 0.68 11.78
N THR A 198 0.78 1.22 12.22
CA THR A 198 1.92 1.49 11.34
C THR A 198 2.52 0.17 10.85
N PHE A 199 2.96 0.17 9.59
CA PHE A 199 3.77 -0.93 9.04
C PHE A 199 5.25 -0.62 9.19
N SER A 200 6.04 -1.59 9.66
CA SER A 200 7.49 -1.53 9.56
C SER A 200 8.09 -2.92 9.31
N GLN A 201 9.13 -3.00 8.48
CA GLN A 201 9.81 -4.24 8.20
C GLN A 201 11.30 -3.98 8.00
N LEU A 202 12.14 -4.76 8.70
CA LEU A 202 13.58 -4.78 8.52
C LEU A 202 14.00 -6.14 7.99
N ASP A 203 14.71 -6.13 6.87
CA ASP A 203 15.34 -7.31 6.28
C ASP A 203 16.86 -7.15 6.36
N ILE A 204 17.57 -8.23 6.66
CA ILE A 204 19.03 -8.26 6.72
C ILE A 204 19.54 -9.42 5.88
N ARG A 205 20.59 -9.16 5.09
CA ARG A 205 21.20 -10.15 4.22
C ARG A 205 22.72 -10.08 4.33
N VAL A 206 23.34 -11.25 4.32
CA VAL A 206 24.79 -11.43 4.30
C VAL A 206 25.14 -12.28 3.09
N ASP A 207 26.04 -11.77 2.27
CA ASP A 207 26.54 -12.43 1.06
C ASP A 207 28.01 -12.77 1.18
N LYS A 208 28.39 -13.89 0.58
CA LYS A 208 29.77 -14.27 0.39
C LYS A 208 30.00 -14.68 -1.06
N LYS A 209 30.88 -13.94 -1.76
CA LYS A 209 31.18 -14.20 -3.16
C LYS A 209 32.59 -14.77 -3.33
N TRP A 210 32.74 -15.78 -4.18
CA TRP A 210 34.01 -16.32 -4.69
C TRP A 210 34.06 -16.12 -6.20
N ASN A 211 35.15 -15.59 -6.69
CA ASN A 211 35.39 -15.41 -8.12
C ASN A 211 36.46 -16.41 -8.58
N TYR A 212 36.10 -17.25 -9.52
CA TYR A 212 36.97 -18.18 -10.22
C TYR A 212 37.21 -17.71 -11.66
N GLU A 213 38.08 -18.36 -12.41
CA GLU A 213 38.40 -17.92 -13.78
C GLU A 213 37.23 -18.00 -14.74
N GLN A 214 36.32 -18.98 -14.60
CA GLN A 214 35.22 -19.24 -15.52
C GLN A 214 33.84 -19.03 -14.89
N LEU A 215 33.76 -18.86 -13.58
CA LEU A 215 32.50 -18.68 -12.88
C LEU A 215 32.65 -17.83 -11.63
N SER A 216 31.56 -17.23 -11.17
CA SER A 216 31.47 -16.71 -9.81
C SER A 216 30.38 -17.41 -9.02
N LEU A 217 30.68 -17.71 -7.75
CA LEU A 217 29.75 -18.31 -6.80
C LEU A 217 29.40 -17.29 -5.73
N ASN A 218 28.10 -17.01 -5.53
CA ASN A 218 27.61 -16.21 -4.41
C ASN A 218 26.70 -17.07 -3.54
N ILE A 219 26.98 -17.18 -2.26
CA ILE A 219 26.10 -17.79 -1.25
C ILE A 219 25.61 -16.67 -0.36
N PHE A 220 24.30 -16.64 -0.12
CA PHE A 220 23.71 -15.66 0.78
C PHE A 220 22.81 -16.29 1.84
N PHE A 221 22.74 -15.63 2.97
CA PHE A 221 21.75 -15.85 4.01
C PHE A 221 20.97 -14.56 4.24
N GLU A 222 19.65 -14.64 4.20
CA GLU A 222 18.73 -13.51 4.38
C GLU A 222 17.71 -13.85 5.45
N VAL A 223 17.39 -12.88 6.30
CA VAL A 223 16.25 -12.94 7.19
C VAL A 223 15.33 -11.76 6.86
N GLN A 224 14.14 -12.06 6.37
CA GLN A 224 13.09 -11.06 6.17
C GLN A 224 12.30 -10.87 7.46
N ASN A 225 11.87 -9.63 7.70
CA ASN A 225 11.12 -9.23 8.87
C ASN A 225 11.82 -9.63 10.19
N VAL A 226 13.09 -9.23 10.35
CA VAL A 226 13.91 -9.53 11.53
C VAL A 226 13.24 -9.09 12.84
N LEU A 227 12.46 -8.01 12.79
CA LEU A 227 11.75 -7.47 13.96
C LEU A 227 10.47 -8.23 14.31
N GLY A 228 10.05 -9.19 13.48
CA GLY A 228 8.82 -9.96 13.70
C GLY A 228 7.57 -9.10 13.76
N GLN A 229 7.50 -8.01 13.01
CA GLN A 229 6.31 -7.14 13.01
C GLN A 229 5.19 -7.75 12.18
N SER A 230 3.97 -7.68 12.68
CA SER A 230 2.77 -8.07 11.95
C SER A 230 2.46 -7.07 10.83
N ILE A 231 1.91 -7.56 9.71
CA ILE A 231 1.38 -6.70 8.65
C ILE A 231 0.01 -6.20 9.11
N PRO A 232 -0.20 -4.88 9.24
CA PRO A 232 -1.48 -4.32 9.67
C PRO A 232 -2.60 -4.68 8.68
N ARG A 233 -3.71 -5.16 9.21
CA ARG A 233 -4.93 -5.51 8.47
C ARG A 233 -6.16 -5.01 9.21
N PRO A 234 -7.31 -4.79 8.51
CA PRO A 234 -8.58 -4.60 9.15
C PRO A 234 -8.95 -5.77 10.07
N ASN A 235 -9.75 -5.49 11.09
CA ASN A 235 -10.23 -6.54 11.96
C ASN A 235 -11.20 -7.47 11.22
N GLU A 236 -10.98 -8.77 11.31
CA GLU A 236 -11.92 -9.79 10.81
C GLU A 236 -12.78 -10.32 11.97
N TYR A 237 -14.01 -10.68 11.66
CA TYR A 237 -14.99 -11.14 12.63
C TYR A 237 -15.60 -12.49 12.21
N GLY A 238 -15.83 -13.36 13.20
CA GLY A 238 -16.52 -14.62 13.04
C GLY A 238 -17.54 -14.85 14.14
N LEU A 239 -18.42 -15.83 13.96
CA LEU A 239 -19.38 -16.19 15.01
C LEU A 239 -18.66 -16.70 16.26
N SER A 240 -19.01 -16.13 17.40
CA SER A 240 -18.46 -16.52 18.69
C SER A 240 -18.84 -17.94 19.05
N ARG A 241 -17.91 -18.64 19.69
CA ARG A 241 -18.12 -20.01 20.20
C ARG A 241 -17.81 -20.08 21.69
N ASP A 242 -18.54 -20.95 22.41
CA ASP A 242 -18.26 -21.26 23.79
C ASP A 242 -17.01 -22.16 23.93
N MET A 243 -16.61 -22.46 25.15
CA MET A 243 -15.47 -23.34 25.45
C MET A 243 -15.65 -24.78 24.94
N SER A 244 -16.86 -25.20 24.61
CA SER A 244 -17.18 -26.51 24.04
C SER A 244 -17.22 -26.47 22.50
N GLY A 245 -16.97 -25.29 21.88
CA GLY A 245 -16.98 -25.09 20.44
C GLY A 245 -18.37 -24.85 19.83
N ASN A 246 -19.44 -24.77 20.61
CA ASN A 246 -20.77 -24.45 20.14
C ASN A 246 -20.95 -22.95 19.95
N LEU A 247 -21.83 -22.57 19.01
CA LEU A 247 -22.19 -21.17 18.83
C LEU A 247 -22.80 -20.59 20.11
N THR A 248 -22.44 -19.35 20.44
CA THR A 248 -23.02 -18.64 21.58
C THR A 248 -24.53 -18.43 21.43
N ASN A 249 -25.27 -18.41 22.53
CA ASN A 249 -26.67 -18.05 22.52
C ASN A 249 -26.91 -16.94 23.57
N PRO A 250 -27.27 -15.72 23.16
CA PRO A 250 -27.55 -15.28 21.77
C PRO A 250 -26.30 -15.33 20.86
N LEU A 251 -26.51 -15.39 19.57
CA LEU A 251 -25.44 -15.27 18.55
C LEU A 251 -24.70 -13.94 18.72
N SER A 252 -23.39 -13.99 18.62
CA SER A 252 -22.54 -12.81 18.70
C SER A 252 -21.31 -12.97 17.77
N LEU A 253 -20.66 -11.85 17.43
CA LEU A 253 -19.41 -11.84 16.70
C LEU A 253 -18.24 -11.68 17.66
N SER A 254 -17.14 -12.35 17.38
CA SER A 254 -15.84 -12.15 18.01
C SER A 254 -14.79 -11.82 16.96
N GLN A 255 -13.85 -10.97 17.34
CA GLN A 255 -12.72 -10.65 16.49
C GLN A 255 -11.82 -11.89 16.34
N ILE A 256 -11.44 -12.19 15.11
CA ILE A 256 -10.47 -13.24 14.79
C ILE A 256 -9.07 -12.66 14.97
N ASN A 257 -8.26 -13.27 15.83
CA ASN A 257 -6.87 -12.85 15.99
C ASN A 257 -6.05 -13.29 14.76
N GLN A 258 -5.51 -12.31 14.06
CA GLN A 258 -4.67 -12.48 12.85
C GLN A 258 -3.24 -12.10 13.15
N ASP A 259 -2.55 -12.84 13.99
CA ASP A 259 -1.12 -12.64 14.17
C ASP A 259 -0.36 -13.16 12.94
N THR A 260 0.20 -12.24 12.15
CA THR A 260 1.01 -12.53 10.97
C THR A 260 2.49 -12.22 11.21
N SER A 261 2.90 -12.05 12.46
CA SER A 261 4.28 -11.77 12.82
C SER A 261 5.16 -13.00 12.54
N THR A 262 5.91 -12.97 11.44
CA THR A 262 6.80 -14.08 11.06
C THR A 262 8.10 -13.54 10.49
N SER A 263 9.22 -13.99 11.05
CA SER A 263 10.55 -13.80 10.46
C SER A 263 10.85 -14.98 9.54
N ILE A 264 11.26 -14.70 8.30
CA ILE A 264 11.49 -15.72 7.27
C ILE A 264 12.97 -15.79 6.95
N PRO A 265 13.71 -16.80 7.48
CA PRO A 265 15.07 -17.05 7.07
C PRO A 265 15.10 -17.74 5.71
N SER A 266 16.07 -17.38 4.88
CA SER A 266 16.32 -18.02 3.59
C SER A 266 17.82 -18.13 3.31
N ILE A 267 18.22 -19.16 2.57
CA ILE A 267 19.55 -19.34 2.05
C ILE A 267 19.48 -19.56 0.55
N GLY A 268 20.41 -18.98 -0.19
CA GLY A 268 20.43 -19.15 -1.64
C GLY A 268 21.86 -19.19 -2.20
N ILE A 269 21.96 -19.74 -3.39
CA ILE A 269 23.19 -19.87 -4.15
C ILE A 269 22.96 -19.29 -5.54
N VAL A 270 23.86 -18.41 -5.99
CA VAL A 270 23.88 -17.85 -7.35
C VAL A 270 25.19 -18.19 -8.00
N ILE A 271 25.13 -18.74 -9.19
CA ILE A 271 26.29 -19.09 -10.01
C ILE A 271 26.19 -18.32 -11.32
N ASP A 272 27.20 -17.50 -11.61
CA ASP A 272 27.32 -16.74 -12.86
C ASP A 272 28.48 -17.33 -13.67
N PHE A 273 28.24 -17.66 -14.96
CA PHE A 273 29.21 -18.28 -15.88
C PHE A 273 29.77 -17.25 -16.86
#